data_3fa53ef3e8c1bc150fd1c8b9519355fd
#
_entry.id   3fa53ef3e8c1bc150fd1c8b9519355fd
#
_cell.length_a   1.000
_cell.length_b   1.000
_cell.length_c   1.000
_cell.angle_alpha   90.00
_cell.angle_beta   90.00
_cell.angle_gamma   90.00
#
_symmetry.space_group_name_H-M   'P 1'
#
loop_
_entity.id
_entity.type
_entity.pdbx_description
1 polymer ?
#
loop_
_entity_poly.entity_id
_entity_poly.type
_entity_poly.pdbx_seq_one_letter_code
_entity_poly.pdbx_strand_id
1 'polypeptide(L)'
;MKKIKILIVDDHAIVRMGLAYTLETHSDLAVIGEADDGKAALRKATELAPDLVLMDLMMPGMDGVEATAELHRRFPEMKILILTTYGTANGIARALDAGASGAVMKNIECSELAEVIRSVVAGETVVAPEIKKDLKSSRPIEDLTERQRQILSAMIDGRTDAEIAKTLNLSANSVRDHVTAIFNKLGADNRAEAVAIALKKHLL
;
A
#
# COMPACT_ATOMS: atom_id res chain seq x y z
N MET A 1 4.08 13.92 30.32
CA MET A 1 4.87 13.24 29.25
C MET A 1 4.47 13.84 27.91
N LYS A 2 5.37 13.99 26.95
CA LYS A 2 5.03 14.46 25.60
C LYS A 2 4.21 13.34 24.94
N LYS A 3 3.02 13.67 24.39
CA LYS A 3 2.20 12.70 23.67
C LYS A 3 2.78 12.45 22.29
N ILE A 4 2.66 11.21 21.80
CA ILE A 4 2.96 10.84 20.41
C ILE A 4 1.85 11.42 19.53
N LYS A 5 2.20 12.28 18.60
CA LYS A 5 1.29 12.92 17.65
C LYS A 5 1.07 12.02 16.44
N ILE A 6 -0.17 11.67 16.15
CA ILE A 6 -0.55 10.72 15.12
C ILE A 6 -1.42 11.42 14.08
N LEU A 7 -1.07 11.25 12.79
CA LEU A 7 -1.91 11.56 11.64
C LEU A 7 -2.47 10.25 11.09
N ILE A 8 -3.80 10.14 10.97
CA ILE A 8 -4.47 8.98 10.39
C ILE A 8 -4.79 9.28 8.92
N VAL A 9 -4.42 8.36 8.02
CA VAL A 9 -4.64 8.47 6.58
C VAL A 9 -5.33 7.21 6.06
N ASP A 10 -6.59 7.34 5.65
CA ASP A 10 -7.44 6.25 5.17
C ASP A 10 -8.62 6.87 4.40
N ASP A 11 -9.04 6.32 3.27
CA ASP A 11 -10.17 6.86 2.50
C ASP A 11 -11.54 6.54 3.14
N HIS A 12 -11.60 5.57 4.07
CA HIS A 12 -12.81 5.18 4.78
C HIS A 12 -13.02 5.98 6.07
N ALA A 13 -13.97 6.90 6.08
CA ALA A 13 -14.26 7.76 7.25
C ALA A 13 -14.54 6.98 8.54
N ILE A 14 -15.28 5.85 8.46
CA ILE A 14 -15.61 5.02 9.63
C ILE A 14 -14.34 4.42 10.25
N VAL A 15 -13.37 4.02 9.43
CA VAL A 15 -12.09 3.48 9.90
C VAL A 15 -11.31 4.57 10.63
N ARG A 16 -11.20 5.78 10.06
CA ARG A 16 -10.52 6.91 10.72
C ARG A 16 -11.15 7.24 12.06
N MET A 17 -12.48 7.36 12.11
CA MET A 17 -13.21 7.63 13.36
C MET A 17 -12.97 6.54 14.42
N GLY A 18 -13.00 5.26 14.02
CA GLY A 18 -12.77 4.15 14.93
C GLY A 18 -11.33 4.15 15.49
N LEU A 19 -10.34 4.38 14.63
CA LEU A 19 -8.94 4.48 15.03
C LEU A 19 -8.71 5.69 15.95
N ALA A 20 -9.26 6.85 15.62
CA ALA A 20 -9.13 8.05 16.45
C ALA A 20 -9.70 7.82 17.85
N TYR A 21 -10.94 7.33 17.92
CA TYR A 21 -11.60 7.02 19.21
C TYR A 21 -10.78 6.05 20.05
N THR A 22 -10.27 4.98 19.42
CA THR A 22 -9.49 3.97 20.12
C THR A 22 -8.15 4.49 20.62
N LEU A 23 -7.40 5.18 19.76
CA LEU A 23 -6.08 5.70 20.11
C LEU A 23 -6.16 6.78 21.19
N GLU A 24 -7.21 7.59 21.23
CA GLU A 24 -7.43 8.60 22.25
C GLU A 24 -7.71 8.04 23.65
N THR A 25 -8.06 6.76 23.77
CA THR A 25 -8.17 6.10 25.09
C THR A 25 -6.81 5.96 25.80
N HIS A 26 -5.71 6.09 25.05
CA HIS A 26 -4.35 6.03 25.59
C HIS A 26 -3.83 7.44 25.88
N SER A 27 -3.50 7.70 27.15
CA SER A 27 -3.12 9.05 27.63
C SER A 27 -1.83 9.62 26.99
N ASP A 28 -0.99 8.76 26.44
CA ASP A 28 0.29 9.07 25.80
C ASP A 28 0.21 9.22 24.26
N LEU A 29 -0.96 8.94 23.67
CA LEU A 29 -1.21 9.12 22.24
C LEU A 29 -2.12 10.33 22.00
N ALA A 30 -2.00 10.93 20.82
CA ALA A 30 -2.87 12.03 20.40
C ALA A 30 -3.05 12.01 18.87
N VAL A 31 -4.28 11.81 18.42
CA VAL A 31 -4.63 11.99 17.01
C VAL A 31 -4.75 13.49 16.74
N ILE A 32 -3.82 14.03 15.94
CA ILE A 32 -3.75 15.47 15.67
C ILE A 32 -4.33 15.86 14.31
N GLY A 33 -4.72 14.86 13.52
CA GLY A 33 -5.36 15.09 12.22
C GLY A 33 -5.73 13.79 11.52
N GLU A 34 -6.58 13.95 10.51
CA GLU A 34 -7.03 12.87 9.64
C GLU A 34 -6.91 13.32 8.18
N ALA A 35 -6.62 12.39 7.27
CA ALA A 35 -6.60 12.62 5.83
C ALA A 35 -7.30 11.47 5.11
N ASP A 36 -7.88 11.74 3.95
CA ASP A 36 -8.65 10.81 3.14
C ASP A 36 -7.93 10.39 1.85
N ASP A 37 -6.79 11.00 1.56
CA ASP A 37 -5.92 10.64 0.45
C ASP A 37 -4.44 11.01 0.73
N GLY A 38 -3.53 10.52 -0.13
CA GLY A 38 -2.09 10.79 0.01
C GLY A 38 -1.73 12.27 -0.14
N LYS A 39 -2.44 13.05 -0.96
CA LYS A 39 -2.18 14.49 -1.12
C LYS A 39 -2.58 15.27 0.13
N ALA A 40 -3.71 14.93 0.72
CA ALA A 40 -4.15 15.50 2.00
C ALA A 40 -3.18 15.13 3.13
N ALA A 41 -2.67 13.89 3.12
CA ALA A 41 -1.65 13.45 4.07
C ALA A 41 -0.40 14.32 4.01
N LEU A 42 0.14 14.58 2.81
CA LEU A 42 1.32 15.45 2.62
C LEU A 42 1.10 16.88 3.14
N ARG A 43 -0.06 17.48 2.86
CA ARG A 43 -0.39 18.82 3.35
C ARG A 43 -0.44 18.84 4.88
N LYS A 44 -1.23 17.91 5.48
CA LYS A 44 -1.40 17.84 6.93
C LYS A 44 -0.12 17.46 7.67
N ALA A 45 0.71 16.59 7.11
CA ALA A 45 2.02 16.29 7.67
C ALA A 45 2.92 17.54 7.76
N THR A 46 2.87 18.40 6.74
CA THR A 46 3.60 19.68 6.75
C THR A 46 3.07 20.65 7.80
N GLU A 47 1.75 20.73 7.95
CA GLU A 47 1.10 21.68 8.86
C GLU A 47 1.19 21.25 10.32
N LEU A 48 1.01 19.96 10.59
CA LEU A 48 0.81 19.41 11.94
C LEU A 48 2.09 18.83 12.54
N ALA A 49 3.08 18.49 11.72
CA ALA A 49 4.32 17.83 12.11
C ALA A 49 4.08 16.64 13.06
N PRO A 50 3.39 15.56 12.59
CA PRO A 50 3.15 14.38 13.39
C PRO A 50 4.45 13.62 13.68
N ASP A 51 4.49 12.89 14.80
CA ASP A 51 5.58 11.97 15.10
C ASP A 51 5.43 10.66 14.30
N LEU A 52 4.16 10.27 14.01
CA LEU A 52 3.83 9.06 13.25
C LEU A 52 2.60 9.29 12.34
N VAL A 53 2.66 8.70 11.15
CA VAL A 53 1.53 8.59 10.21
C VAL A 53 1.05 7.15 10.16
N LEU A 54 -0.24 6.91 10.47
CA LEU A 54 -0.92 5.66 10.14
C LEU A 54 -1.43 5.77 8.71
N MET A 55 -0.93 4.92 7.81
CA MET A 55 -1.14 5.05 6.37
C MET A 55 -1.83 3.81 5.79
N ASP A 56 -3.02 3.99 5.22
CA ASP A 56 -3.59 2.95 4.35
C ASP A 56 -2.83 2.87 3.02
N LEU A 57 -2.72 1.66 2.49
CA LEU A 57 -2.09 1.45 1.18
C LEU A 57 -3.02 1.80 0.02
N MET A 58 -4.30 1.47 0.17
CA MET A 58 -5.27 1.50 -0.93
C MET A 58 -6.16 2.73 -0.82
N MET A 59 -5.77 3.79 -1.50
CA MET A 59 -6.54 5.04 -1.55
C MET A 59 -6.65 5.55 -2.98
N PRO A 60 -7.75 6.24 -3.35
CA PRO A 60 -7.90 6.82 -4.67
C PRO A 60 -6.91 7.98 -4.89
N GLY A 61 -6.43 8.11 -6.13
CA GLY A 61 -5.49 9.17 -6.51
C GLY A 61 -4.06 8.81 -6.13
N MET A 62 -3.48 9.49 -5.15
CA MET A 62 -2.15 9.16 -4.62
C MET A 62 -2.29 8.03 -3.60
N ASP A 63 -1.76 6.86 -3.92
CA ASP A 63 -1.79 5.70 -3.05
C ASP A 63 -0.84 5.80 -1.84
N GLY A 64 -0.96 4.85 -0.91
CA GLY A 64 -0.15 4.86 0.32
C GLY A 64 1.34 4.64 0.08
N VAL A 65 1.73 3.95 -0.99
CA VAL A 65 3.15 3.73 -1.35
C VAL A 65 3.76 5.04 -1.85
N GLU A 66 3.08 5.73 -2.77
CA GLU A 66 3.51 7.03 -3.29
C GLU A 66 3.56 8.09 -2.18
N ALA A 67 2.53 8.12 -1.33
CA ALA A 67 2.50 9.03 -0.18
C ALA A 67 3.63 8.74 0.81
N THR A 68 3.93 7.47 1.09
CA THR A 68 5.04 7.05 1.96
C THR A 68 6.38 7.53 1.40
N ALA A 69 6.65 7.28 0.11
CA ALA A 69 7.89 7.73 -0.53
C ALA A 69 8.09 9.25 -0.41
N GLU A 70 7.05 10.02 -0.69
CA GLU A 70 7.12 11.48 -0.66
C GLU A 70 7.22 12.03 0.78
N LEU A 71 6.50 11.43 1.75
CA LEU A 71 6.62 11.77 3.17
C LEU A 71 8.02 11.48 3.70
N HIS A 72 8.55 10.29 3.43
CA HIS A 72 9.88 9.89 3.87
C HIS A 72 10.98 10.80 3.27
N ARG A 73 10.85 11.15 1.99
CA ARG A 73 11.77 12.08 1.33
C ARG A 73 11.76 13.47 1.96
N ARG A 74 10.58 14.00 2.36
CA ARG A 74 10.43 15.35 2.96
C ARG A 74 10.74 15.38 4.44
N PHE A 75 10.38 14.31 5.14
CA PHE A 75 10.44 14.20 6.60
C PHE A 75 11.07 12.86 7.03
N PRO A 76 12.41 12.68 6.88
CA PRO A 76 13.07 11.39 7.13
C PRO A 76 12.90 10.85 8.55
N GLU A 77 12.69 11.73 9.54
CA GLU A 77 12.51 11.34 10.94
C GLU A 77 11.07 10.92 11.28
N MET A 78 10.10 11.30 10.44
CA MET A 78 8.69 10.96 10.62
C MET A 78 8.48 9.47 10.42
N LYS A 79 7.83 8.81 11.37
CA LYS A 79 7.55 7.39 11.27
C LYS A 79 6.28 7.15 10.47
N ILE A 80 6.30 6.12 9.63
CA ILE A 80 5.16 5.75 8.80
C ILE A 80 4.83 4.28 9.08
N LEU A 81 3.67 4.02 9.66
CA LEU A 81 3.16 2.68 9.92
C LEU A 81 2.03 2.38 8.94
N ILE A 82 2.25 1.41 8.08
CA ILE A 82 1.24 0.94 7.15
C ILE A 82 0.16 0.14 7.89
N LEU A 83 -1.09 0.49 7.64
CA LEU A 83 -2.27 -0.18 8.20
C LEU A 83 -3.17 -0.64 7.05
N THR A 84 -3.28 -1.95 6.80
CA THR A 84 -3.97 -2.47 5.61
C THR A 84 -4.90 -3.64 5.92
N THR A 85 -6.01 -3.76 5.18
CA THR A 85 -6.96 -4.88 5.33
C THR A 85 -6.47 -6.15 4.65
N TYR A 86 -5.92 -6.00 3.44
CA TYR A 86 -5.33 -7.06 2.63
C TYR A 86 -4.18 -6.44 1.82
N GLY A 87 -3.02 -6.36 2.44
CA GLY A 87 -1.84 -5.97 1.69
C GLY A 87 -1.46 -7.10 0.73
N THR A 88 -1.40 -6.81 -0.57
CA THR A 88 -0.56 -7.65 -1.40
C THR A 88 0.84 -7.57 -0.82
N ALA A 89 1.50 -8.72 -0.62
CA ALA A 89 2.88 -8.75 -0.14
C ALA A 89 3.77 -7.79 -0.93
N ASN A 90 3.48 -7.58 -2.22
CA ASN A 90 4.17 -6.62 -3.08
C ASN A 90 3.90 -5.15 -2.69
N GLY A 91 2.65 -4.78 -2.41
CA GLY A 91 2.32 -3.40 -1.97
C GLY A 91 3.00 -3.05 -0.65
N ILE A 92 3.01 -3.99 0.30
CA ILE A 92 3.68 -3.81 1.60
C ILE A 92 5.20 -3.76 1.42
N ALA A 93 5.79 -4.66 0.59
CA ALA A 93 7.22 -4.63 0.29
C ALA A 93 7.63 -3.27 -0.30
N ARG A 94 6.90 -2.78 -1.29
CA ARG A 94 7.14 -1.45 -1.90
C ARG A 94 7.02 -0.31 -0.88
N ALA A 95 6.06 -0.38 0.05
CA ALA A 95 5.92 0.64 1.08
C ALA A 95 7.09 0.61 2.08
N LEU A 96 7.59 -0.58 2.45
CA LEU A 96 8.77 -0.72 3.28
C LEU A 96 10.03 -0.20 2.55
N ASP A 97 10.20 -0.53 1.27
CA ASP A 97 11.28 -0.01 0.43
C ASP A 97 11.20 1.50 0.22
N ALA A 98 9.98 2.06 0.22
CA ALA A 98 9.72 3.50 0.15
C ALA A 98 9.98 4.25 1.48
N GLY A 99 10.32 3.52 2.56
CA GLY A 99 10.69 4.12 3.85
C GLY A 99 9.64 3.97 4.95
N ALA A 100 8.64 3.09 4.80
CA ALA A 100 7.75 2.78 5.90
C ALA A 100 8.51 2.13 7.06
N SER A 101 8.19 2.54 8.29
CA SER A 101 8.81 2.06 9.53
C SER A 101 8.19 0.74 10.02
N GLY A 102 7.09 0.29 9.41
CA GLY A 102 6.43 -0.95 9.74
C GLY A 102 5.14 -1.16 8.98
N ALA A 103 4.55 -2.36 9.14
CA ALA A 103 3.27 -2.70 8.54
C ALA A 103 2.49 -3.69 9.42
N VAL A 104 1.20 -3.40 9.63
CA VAL A 104 0.26 -4.25 10.39
C VAL A 104 -1.08 -4.35 9.66
N MET A 105 -1.87 -5.35 10.03
CA MET A 105 -3.19 -5.54 9.46
C MET A 105 -4.23 -4.65 10.17
N LYS A 106 -5.27 -4.19 9.46
CA LYS A 106 -6.37 -3.38 10.05
C LYS A 106 -7.23 -4.15 11.07
N ASN A 107 -7.11 -5.49 11.16
CA ASN A 107 -7.77 -6.31 12.17
C ASN A 107 -6.94 -6.49 13.44
N ILE A 108 -5.83 -5.77 13.59
CA ILE A 108 -5.02 -5.75 14.82
C ILE A 108 -5.86 -5.30 16.02
N GLU A 109 -5.65 -5.92 17.18
CA GLU A 109 -6.28 -5.47 18.42
C GLU A 109 -5.82 -4.06 18.79
N CYS A 110 -6.76 -3.27 19.32
CA CYS A 110 -6.50 -1.86 19.61
C CYS A 110 -5.35 -1.62 20.57
N SER A 111 -5.24 -2.45 21.61
CA SER A 111 -4.14 -2.41 22.59
C SER A 111 -2.79 -2.73 21.95
N GLU A 112 -2.77 -3.70 21.04
CA GLU A 112 -1.58 -4.11 20.30
C GLU A 112 -1.14 -3.01 19.32
N LEU A 113 -2.09 -2.35 18.63
CA LEU A 113 -1.78 -1.22 17.76
C LEU A 113 -1.06 -0.09 18.52
N ALA A 114 -1.52 0.23 19.74
CA ALA A 114 -0.88 1.24 20.58
C ALA A 114 0.55 0.86 20.96
N GLU A 115 0.82 -0.41 21.24
CA GLU A 115 2.18 -0.92 21.52
C GLU A 115 3.06 -0.83 20.28
N VAL A 116 2.55 -1.24 19.11
CA VAL A 116 3.26 -1.12 17.83
C VAL A 116 3.63 0.33 17.54
N ILE A 117 2.70 1.28 17.76
CA ILE A 117 2.97 2.71 17.57
C ILE A 117 4.14 3.16 18.46
N ARG A 118 4.17 2.76 19.73
CA ARG A 118 5.27 3.09 20.65
C ARG A 118 6.60 2.53 20.19
N SER A 119 6.64 1.24 19.80
CA SER A 119 7.83 0.58 19.28
C SER A 119 8.35 1.28 18.02
N VAL A 120 7.47 1.60 17.07
CA VAL A 120 7.84 2.29 15.83
C VAL A 120 8.41 3.68 16.10
N VAL A 121 7.79 4.44 17.00
CA VAL A 121 8.29 5.78 17.39
C VAL A 121 9.63 5.68 18.14
N ALA A 122 9.85 4.60 18.89
CA ALA A 122 11.15 4.31 19.52
C ALA A 122 12.25 3.91 18.52
N GLY A 123 11.90 3.72 17.25
CA GLY A 123 12.85 3.39 16.17
C GLY A 123 12.91 1.92 15.77
N GLU A 124 12.01 1.09 16.30
CA GLU A 124 11.92 -0.32 15.89
C GLU A 124 11.17 -0.44 14.56
N THR A 125 11.58 -1.39 13.72
CA THR A 125 10.82 -1.77 12.52
C THR A 125 9.88 -2.91 12.88
N VAL A 126 8.57 -2.65 12.86
CA VAL A 126 7.55 -3.63 13.21
C VAL A 126 6.79 -4.09 11.97
N VAL A 127 6.88 -5.37 11.64
CA VAL A 127 6.11 -6.00 10.57
C VAL A 127 5.38 -7.19 11.17
N ALA A 128 4.04 -7.23 11.03
CA ALA A 128 3.23 -8.31 11.60
C ALA A 128 3.67 -9.69 11.08
N PRO A 129 3.60 -10.74 11.91
CA PRO A 129 4.05 -12.09 11.53
C PRO A 129 3.39 -12.64 10.26
N GLU A 130 2.10 -12.36 10.06
CA GLU A 130 1.32 -12.76 8.89
C GLU A 130 1.91 -12.11 7.63
N ILE A 131 2.21 -10.82 7.70
CA ILE A 131 2.83 -10.06 6.63
C ILE A 131 4.24 -10.61 6.32
N LYS A 132 5.04 -10.88 7.35
CA LYS A 132 6.37 -11.49 7.16
C LYS A 132 6.31 -12.84 6.45
N LYS A 133 5.28 -13.66 6.77
CA LYS A 133 5.06 -14.93 6.11
C LYS A 133 4.70 -14.74 4.64
N ASP A 134 3.81 -13.80 4.35
CA ASP A 134 3.39 -13.48 2.99
C ASP A 134 4.54 -12.88 2.16
N LEU A 135 5.36 -12.02 2.73
CA LEU A 135 6.56 -11.49 2.09
C LEU A 135 7.57 -12.59 1.74
N LYS A 136 7.73 -13.61 2.61
CA LYS A 136 8.63 -14.74 2.35
C LYS A 136 8.07 -15.74 1.35
N SER A 137 6.76 -15.92 1.31
CA SER A 137 6.08 -16.86 0.40
C SER A 137 5.76 -16.26 -0.96
N SER A 138 5.69 -14.94 -1.06
CA SER A 138 5.53 -14.25 -2.33
C SER A 138 6.89 -14.19 -3.02
N ARG A 139 7.02 -14.89 -4.17
CA ARG A 139 8.07 -14.52 -5.11
C ARG A 139 7.88 -13.02 -5.40
N PRO A 140 8.94 -12.20 -5.41
CA PRO A 140 8.84 -10.84 -5.87
C PRO A 140 8.14 -10.87 -7.24
N ILE A 141 6.97 -10.24 -7.34
CA ILE A 141 6.41 -10.03 -8.67
C ILE A 141 7.33 -9.00 -9.28
N GLU A 142 8.12 -9.43 -10.27
CA GLU A 142 8.93 -8.50 -11.05
C GLU A 142 8.02 -7.37 -11.53
N ASP A 143 8.41 -6.12 -11.33
CA ASP A 143 7.59 -4.97 -11.69
C ASP A 143 7.16 -5.08 -13.15
N LEU A 144 5.85 -5.04 -13.36
CA LEU A 144 5.31 -4.98 -14.70
C LEU A 144 5.75 -3.65 -15.34
N THR A 145 6.29 -3.71 -16.55
CA THR A 145 6.55 -2.48 -17.29
C THR A 145 5.25 -1.75 -17.57
N GLU A 146 5.31 -0.45 -17.84
CA GLU A 146 4.13 0.35 -18.17
C GLU A 146 3.31 -0.29 -19.31
N ARG A 147 4.00 -0.84 -20.31
CA ARG A 147 3.35 -1.55 -21.41
C ARG A 147 2.65 -2.83 -20.97
N GLN A 148 3.25 -3.58 -20.06
CA GLN A 148 2.64 -4.78 -19.48
C GLN A 148 1.42 -4.44 -18.64
N ARG A 149 1.44 -3.34 -17.90
CA ARG A 149 0.26 -2.84 -17.14
C ARG A 149 -0.89 -2.50 -18.07
N GLN A 150 -0.64 -1.75 -19.15
CA GLN A 150 -1.65 -1.42 -20.15
C GLN A 150 -2.29 -2.67 -20.77
N ILE A 151 -1.48 -3.68 -21.10
CA ILE A 151 -1.97 -4.95 -21.64
C ILE A 151 -2.77 -5.71 -20.60
N LEU A 152 -2.29 -5.80 -19.35
CA LEU A 152 -2.98 -6.48 -18.25
C LEU A 152 -4.33 -5.80 -17.92
N SER A 153 -4.39 -4.46 -17.95
CA SER A 153 -5.64 -3.70 -17.80
C SER A 153 -6.64 -4.08 -18.90
N ALA A 154 -6.20 -4.10 -20.15
CA ALA A 154 -7.05 -4.51 -21.26
C ALA A 154 -7.48 -6.00 -21.18
N MET A 155 -6.66 -6.87 -20.58
CA MET A 155 -7.05 -8.27 -20.30
C MET A 155 -8.15 -8.34 -19.22
N ILE A 156 -8.10 -7.51 -18.21
CA ILE A 156 -9.14 -7.40 -17.17
C ILE A 156 -10.46 -6.90 -17.77
N ASP A 157 -10.40 -5.96 -18.72
CA ASP A 157 -11.56 -5.49 -19.50
C ASP A 157 -12.14 -6.57 -20.43
N GLY A 158 -11.56 -7.78 -20.47
CA GLY A 158 -12.03 -8.88 -21.31
C GLY A 158 -11.64 -8.78 -22.79
N ARG A 159 -10.75 -7.87 -23.17
CA ARG A 159 -10.33 -7.68 -24.57
C ARG A 159 -9.46 -8.84 -25.05
N THR A 160 -9.65 -9.24 -26.28
CA THR A 160 -8.80 -10.24 -26.95
C THR A 160 -7.44 -9.65 -27.34
N ASP A 161 -6.44 -10.49 -27.58
CA ASP A 161 -5.10 -10.05 -28.00
C ASP A 161 -5.12 -9.23 -29.31
N ALA A 162 -6.06 -9.53 -30.22
CA ALA A 162 -6.25 -8.76 -31.45
C ALA A 162 -6.79 -7.34 -31.17
N GLU A 163 -7.74 -7.20 -30.24
CA GLU A 163 -8.28 -5.92 -29.82
C GLU A 163 -7.23 -5.09 -29.05
N ILE A 164 -6.44 -5.74 -28.20
CA ILE A 164 -5.33 -5.12 -27.48
C ILE A 164 -4.28 -4.61 -28.48
N ALA A 165 -3.90 -5.44 -29.47
CA ALA A 165 -2.96 -5.06 -30.50
C ALA A 165 -3.43 -3.80 -31.25
N LYS A 166 -4.71 -3.75 -31.65
CA LYS A 166 -5.32 -2.60 -32.33
C LYS A 166 -5.35 -1.36 -31.44
N THR A 167 -5.77 -1.51 -30.17
CA THR A 167 -5.90 -0.38 -29.23
C THR A 167 -4.56 0.23 -28.87
N LEU A 168 -3.55 -0.60 -28.69
CA LEU A 168 -2.21 -0.16 -28.25
C LEU A 168 -1.23 0.05 -29.42
N ASN A 169 -1.70 -0.06 -30.68
CA ASN A 169 -0.90 0.06 -31.88
C ASN A 169 0.34 -0.87 -31.89
N LEU A 170 0.10 -2.15 -31.60
CA LEU A 170 1.08 -3.22 -31.55
C LEU A 170 0.79 -4.29 -32.61
N SER A 171 1.79 -5.13 -32.93
CA SER A 171 1.55 -6.38 -33.61
C SER A 171 0.93 -7.43 -32.68
N ALA A 172 0.16 -8.38 -33.27
CA ALA A 172 -0.39 -9.49 -32.49
C ALA A 172 0.71 -10.35 -31.82
N ASN A 173 1.86 -10.47 -32.44
CA ASN A 173 3.01 -11.19 -31.87
C ASN A 173 3.57 -10.43 -30.66
N SER A 174 3.74 -9.11 -30.76
CA SER A 174 4.20 -8.30 -29.62
C SER A 174 3.26 -8.39 -28.41
N VAL A 175 1.93 -8.40 -28.65
CA VAL A 175 0.97 -8.60 -27.54
C VAL A 175 1.15 -9.96 -26.91
N ARG A 176 1.31 -11.03 -27.71
CA ARG A 176 1.53 -12.39 -27.21
C ARG A 176 2.81 -12.51 -26.40
N ASP A 177 3.90 -11.87 -26.83
CA ASP A 177 5.16 -11.85 -26.10
C ASP A 177 5.00 -11.15 -24.74
N HIS A 178 4.32 -10.02 -24.72
CA HIS A 178 4.01 -9.32 -23.47
C HIS A 178 3.09 -10.12 -22.55
N VAL A 179 2.06 -10.79 -23.07
CA VAL A 179 1.15 -11.66 -22.30
C VAL A 179 1.93 -12.82 -21.67
N THR A 180 2.81 -13.45 -22.43
CA THR A 180 3.69 -14.52 -21.90
C THR A 180 4.61 -13.99 -20.80
N ALA A 181 5.20 -12.82 -20.99
CA ALA A 181 6.03 -12.18 -19.97
C ALA A 181 5.22 -11.81 -18.70
N ILE A 182 3.97 -11.35 -18.86
CA ILE A 182 3.05 -11.09 -17.74
C ILE A 182 2.76 -12.39 -16.98
N PHE A 183 2.45 -13.49 -17.68
CA PHE A 183 2.17 -14.78 -17.02
C PHE A 183 3.39 -15.25 -16.21
N ASN A 184 4.59 -15.18 -16.80
CA ASN A 184 5.83 -15.55 -16.11
C ASN A 184 6.06 -14.69 -14.85
N LYS A 185 5.86 -13.37 -14.96
CA LYS A 185 6.03 -12.44 -13.83
C LYS A 185 5.00 -12.65 -12.73
N LEU A 186 3.76 -12.95 -13.08
CA LEU A 186 2.68 -13.20 -12.13
C LEU A 186 2.70 -14.63 -11.57
N GLY A 187 3.42 -15.56 -12.22
CA GLY A 187 3.37 -16.99 -11.91
C GLY A 187 2.01 -17.60 -12.28
N ALA A 188 1.39 -17.10 -13.36
CA ALA A 188 0.10 -17.57 -13.86
C ALA A 188 0.29 -18.57 -15.00
N ASP A 189 -0.53 -19.61 -15.01
CA ASP A 189 -0.50 -20.65 -16.07
C ASP A 189 -1.41 -20.28 -17.27
N ASN A 190 -2.34 -19.33 -17.06
CA ASN A 190 -3.29 -18.92 -18.10
C ASN A 190 -3.83 -17.49 -17.86
N ARG A 191 -4.56 -16.98 -18.86
CA ARG A 191 -5.13 -15.63 -18.83
C ARG A 191 -6.08 -15.38 -17.68
N ALA A 192 -6.97 -16.33 -17.39
CA ALA A 192 -7.95 -16.19 -16.30
C ALA A 192 -7.26 -16.09 -14.94
N GLU A 193 -6.22 -16.89 -14.75
CA GLU A 193 -5.41 -16.86 -13.53
C GLU A 193 -4.61 -15.57 -13.41
N ALA A 194 -4.01 -15.09 -14.50
CA ALA A 194 -3.31 -13.80 -14.52
C ALA A 194 -4.23 -12.64 -14.15
N VAL A 195 -5.46 -12.61 -14.68
CA VAL A 195 -6.49 -11.62 -14.33
C VAL A 195 -6.89 -11.75 -12.86
N ALA A 196 -7.14 -12.98 -12.38
CA ALA A 196 -7.50 -13.21 -10.98
C ALA A 196 -6.40 -12.76 -10.01
N ILE A 197 -5.12 -13.03 -10.33
CA ILE A 197 -3.97 -12.58 -9.55
C ILE A 197 -3.88 -11.05 -9.57
N ALA A 198 -4.04 -10.43 -10.75
CA ALA A 198 -3.98 -8.99 -10.90
C ALA A 198 -5.05 -8.27 -10.06
N LEU A 199 -6.30 -8.75 -10.11
CA LEU A 199 -7.39 -8.22 -9.31
C LEU A 199 -7.18 -8.45 -7.81
N LYS A 200 -6.78 -9.67 -7.42
CA LYS A 200 -6.52 -10.01 -6.01
C LYS A 200 -5.36 -9.22 -5.40
N LYS A 201 -4.34 -8.90 -6.20
CA LYS A 201 -3.13 -8.22 -5.76
C LYS A 201 -3.12 -6.72 -6.09
N HIS A 202 -4.20 -6.20 -6.64
CA HIS A 202 -4.35 -4.77 -7.00
C HIS A 202 -3.13 -4.23 -7.78
N LEU A 203 -2.79 -4.92 -8.89
CA LEU A 203 -1.57 -4.60 -9.66
C LEU A 203 -1.76 -3.45 -10.67
N LEU A 204 -2.92 -2.86 -10.73
CA LEU A 204 -3.30 -1.76 -11.65
C LEU A 204 -3.95 -0.62 -10.87
#